data_1704e374a0d41b67dbe104f606ebf8af
#
_entry.id   1704e374a0d41b67dbe104f606ebf8af
#
_cell.length_a   1.000
_cell.length_b   1.000
_cell.length_c   1.000
_cell.angle_alpha   90.00
_cell.angle_beta   90.00
_cell.angle_gamma   90.00
#
_symmetry.space_group_name_H-M   'P 1'
#
loop_
_entity.id
_entity.type
_entity.pdbx_description
1 polymer ?
#
loop_
_entity_poly.entity_id
_entity_poly.type
_entity_poly.pdbx_seq_one_letter_code
_entity_poly.pdbx_strand_id
1 'polypeptide(L)'
;MSQIRKSMVLITLVIGLIAPFTDAIALGQSAGTPIRHRTLDLTSQKITLPFGNKTFAGNGEEVTIVNEHCLLCHSKGMIDTQPPLTLESWKKEVDKMRTAYGCPLRADQTSDVARFILHAENASAPGGD
;
A
#
# COMPACT_ATOMS: atom_id res chain seq x y z
N MET A 1 -41.58 48.46 -54.47
CA MET A 1 -42.40 47.54 -53.63
C MET A 1 -42.07 46.03 -53.90
N SER A 2 -41.46 45.66 -55.02
CA SER A 2 -41.12 44.25 -55.31
C SER A 2 -39.89 43.70 -54.54
N GLN A 3 -38.92 44.51 -54.32
CA GLN A 3 -37.65 44.05 -53.68
C GLN A 3 -37.79 43.75 -52.14
N ILE A 4 -38.65 44.53 -51.47
CA ILE A 4 -38.88 44.31 -50.02
C ILE A 4 -39.61 43.00 -49.76
N ARG A 5 -40.55 42.61 -50.62
CA ARG A 5 -41.24 41.30 -50.49
C ARG A 5 -40.33 40.10 -50.69
N LYS A 6 -39.39 40.21 -51.62
CA LYS A 6 -38.40 39.11 -51.84
C LYS A 6 -37.42 38.94 -50.67
N SER A 7 -37.02 40.09 -50.06
CA SER A 7 -36.14 40.05 -48.91
C SER A 7 -36.82 39.47 -47.66
N MET A 8 -38.12 39.80 -47.44
CA MET A 8 -38.88 39.25 -46.31
C MET A 8 -39.14 37.77 -46.43
N VAL A 9 -39.40 37.26 -47.66
CA VAL A 9 -39.59 35.80 -47.87
C VAL A 9 -38.28 35.03 -47.63
N LEU A 10 -37.13 35.58 -48.02
CA LEU A 10 -35.83 34.97 -47.78
C LEU A 10 -35.45 34.93 -46.31
N ILE A 11 -35.78 35.99 -45.56
CA ILE A 11 -35.52 36.07 -44.10
C ILE A 11 -36.38 35.06 -43.34
N THR A 12 -37.65 34.90 -43.72
CA THR A 12 -38.52 33.90 -43.07
C THR A 12 -38.11 32.48 -43.38
N LEU A 13 -37.55 32.23 -44.56
CA LEU A 13 -37.08 30.88 -44.95
C LEU A 13 -35.79 30.48 -44.25
N VAL A 14 -34.92 31.48 -43.97
CA VAL A 14 -33.66 31.24 -43.22
C VAL A 14 -33.92 31.04 -41.74
N ILE A 15 -34.91 31.78 -41.16
CA ILE A 15 -35.26 31.61 -39.74
C ILE A 15 -35.97 30.27 -39.49
N GLY A 16 -36.70 29.73 -40.49
CA GLY A 16 -37.37 28.44 -40.37
C GLY A 16 -36.41 27.24 -40.41
N LEU A 17 -35.17 27.43 -40.92
CA LEU A 17 -34.20 26.35 -41.01
C LEU A 17 -33.24 26.22 -39.84
N ILE A 18 -33.30 27.17 -38.88
CA ILE A 18 -32.43 27.21 -37.70
C ILE A 18 -33.12 26.70 -36.43
N ALA A 19 -34.29 26.13 -36.51
CA ALA A 19 -34.96 25.52 -35.38
C ALA A 19 -35.30 24.06 -35.70
N PRO A 20 -35.14 23.16 -34.76
CA PRO A 20 -34.48 23.18 -33.44
C PRO A 20 -33.46 22.07 -33.30
N PHE A 21 -32.21 22.38 -33.22
CA PHE A 21 -31.25 21.46 -32.64
C PHE A 21 -31.14 21.79 -31.13
N THR A 22 -32.27 21.81 -30.45
CA THR A 22 -32.28 21.63 -29.01
C THR A 22 -32.25 20.09 -28.79
N ASP A 23 -31.13 19.48 -29.08
CA ASP A 23 -30.82 18.21 -28.47
C ASP A 23 -30.86 18.47 -26.96
N ALA A 24 -31.97 18.03 -26.37
CA ALA A 24 -32.05 17.89 -24.94
C ALA A 24 -30.88 17.00 -24.55
N ILE A 25 -29.78 17.61 -24.07
CA ILE A 25 -28.79 16.91 -23.30
C ILE A 25 -29.57 16.40 -22.08
N ALA A 26 -30.17 15.25 -22.22
CA ALA A 26 -30.61 14.47 -21.09
C ALA A 26 -29.32 14.20 -20.33
N LEU A 27 -29.01 15.08 -19.37
CA LEU A 27 -28.10 14.76 -18.29
C LEU A 27 -28.69 13.51 -17.66
N GLY A 28 -28.23 12.36 -18.14
CA GLY A 28 -28.51 11.08 -17.49
C GLY A 28 -28.06 11.25 -16.06
N GLN A 29 -28.98 11.62 -15.20
CA GLN A 29 -28.83 11.42 -13.78
C GLN A 29 -28.72 9.91 -13.64
N SER A 30 -27.49 9.44 -13.69
CA SER A 30 -27.15 8.13 -13.18
C SER A 30 -27.70 8.12 -11.76
N ALA A 31 -28.85 7.52 -11.59
CA ALA A 31 -29.37 7.22 -10.27
C ALA A 31 -28.32 6.34 -9.61
N GLY A 32 -27.37 6.99 -8.94
CA GLY A 32 -26.34 6.30 -8.18
C GLY A 32 -27.06 5.31 -7.29
N THR A 33 -26.75 4.06 -7.46
CA THR A 33 -27.25 3.00 -6.57
C THR A 33 -27.01 3.50 -5.14
N PRO A 34 -28.03 3.59 -4.30
CA PRO A 34 -27.84 4.10 -2.95
C PRO A 34 -26.77 3.24 -2.29
N ILE A 35 -25.64 3.86 -1.94
CA ILE A 35 -24.60 3.19 -1.17
C ILE A 35 -25.27 2.75 0.13
N ARG A 36 -25.55 1.47 0.22
CA ARG A 36 -26.11 0.89 1.43
C ARG A 36 -25.01 0.99 2.49
N HIS A 37 -25.06 2.03 3.29
CA HIS A 37 -24.19 2.16 4.45
C HIS A 37 -24.46 0.96 5.35
N ARG A 38 -23.58 -0.03 5.26
CA ARG A 38 -23.57 -1.12 6.21
C ARG A 38 -23.11 -0.52 7.53
N THR A 39 -24.02 -0.36 8.46
CA THR A 39 -23.67 0.01 9.83
C THR A 39 -22.79 -1.10 10.38
N LEU A 40 -21.50 -0.80 10.56
CA LEU A 40 -20.58 -1.69 11.26
C LEU A 40 -20.89 -1.54 12.75
N ASP A 41 -21.41 -2.61 13.33
CA ASP A 41 -21.55 -2.69 14.78
C ASP A 41 -20.18 -3.04 15.36
N LEU A 42 -19.46 -2.01 15.81
CA LEU A 42 -18.12 -2.15 16.37
C LEU A 42 -18.25 -2.33 17.88
N THR A 43 -18.06 -3.55 18.35
CA THR A 43 -17.94 -3.83 19.77
C THR A 43 -16.51 -3.60 20.22
N SER A 44 -16.31 -2.74 21.22
CA SER A 44 -14.98 -2.53 21.80
C SER A 44 -14.52 -3.80 22.52
N GLN A 45 -13.39 -4.37 22.07
CA GLN A 45 -12.77 -5.52 22.74
C GLN A 45 -11.42 -5.10 23.32
N LYS A 46 -11.21 -5.43 24.58
CA LYS A 46 -9.91 -5.25 25.23
C LYS A 46 -9.03 -6.45 24.90
N ILE A 47 -8.02 -6.21 24.07
CA ILE A 47 -7.03 -7.22 23.72
C ILE A 47 -5.77 -6.95 24.53
N THR A 48 -5.28 -7.93 25.27
CA THR A 48 -3.96 -7.89 25.89
C THR A 48 -2.96 -8.44 24.90
N LEU A 49 -2.15 -7.57 24.33
CA LEU A 49 -1.08 -8.00 23.43
C LEU A 49 0.06 -8.59 24.26
N PRO A 50 0.56 -9.79 23.92
CA PRO A 50 1.73 -10.32 24.57
C PRO A 50 2.93 -9.42 24.26
N PHE A 51 3.66 -9.00 25.28
CA PHE A 51 4.92 -8.30 25.10
C PHE A 51 5.92 -9.27 24.44
N GLY A 52 6.41 -8.91 23.27
CA GLY A 52 7.45 -9.64 22.56
C GLY A 52 8.82 -9.31 23.17
N ASN A 53 9.12 -9.86 24.34
CA ASN A 53 10.43 -9.72 25.01
C ASN A 53 11.41 -10.83 24.62
N LYS A 54 11.09 -11.63 23.61
CA LYS A 54 11.97 -12.69 23.14
C LYS A 54 13.13 -12.10 22.35
N THR A 55 14.33 -12.58 22.63
CA THR A 55 15.56 -12.27 21.92
C THR A 55 16.05 -13.48 21.14
N PHE A 56 16.95 -13.26 20.21
CA PHE A 56 17.66 -14.36 19.53
C PHE A 56 18.69 -14.94 20.49
N ALA A 57 18.77 -16.27 20.55
CA ALA A 57 19.76 -16.99 21.34
C ALA A 57 21.07 -17.15 20.57
N GLY A 58 22.17 -17.20 21.28
CA GLY A 58 23.51 -17.39 20.71
C GLY A 58 24.55 -16.50 21.36
N ASN A 59 25.81 -16.65 20.99
CA ASN A 59 26.96 -15.98 21.56
C ASN A 59 27.85 -15.30 20.50
N GLY A 60 27.32 -14.91 19.37
CA GLY A 60 28.07 -14.26 18.31
C GLY A 60 27.88 -12.73 18.30
N GLU A 61 28.76 -12.03 17.63
CA GLU A 61 28.62 -10.58 17.40
C GLU A 61 27.30 -10.30 16.65
N GLU A 62 26.94 -11.14 15.69
CA GLU A 62 25.73 -11.03 14.89
C GLU A 62 24.46 -11.10 15.75
N VAL A 63 24.43 -12.00 16.73
CA VAL A 63 23.32 -12.12 17.70
C VAL A 63 23.17 -10.85 18.50
N THR A 64 24.28 -10.31 18.99
CA THR A 64 24.31 -9.06 19.75
C THR A 64 23.77 -7.92 18.89
N ILE A 65 24.29 -7.78 17.66
CA ILE A 65 23.84 -6.74 16.73
C ILE A 65 22.34 -6.85 16.44
N VAL A 66 21.82 -8.04 16.14
CA VAL A 66 20.39 -8.23 15.87
C VAL A 66 19.55 -7.89 17.10
N ASN A 67 19.95 -8.33 18.26
CA ASN A 67 19.21 -8.04 19.49
C ASN A 67 19.25 -6.55 19.88
N GLU A 68 20.37 -5.86 19.67
CA GLU A 68 20.53 -4.47 20.06
C GLU A 68 20.01 -3.48 19.01
N HIS A 69 20.09 -3.80 17.73
CA HIS A 69 19.74 -2.87 16.66
C HIS A 69 18.42 -3.19 15.97
N CYS A 70 18.13 -4.46 15.69
CA CYS A 70 16.89 -4.81 15.01
C CYS A 70 15.68 -4.82 15.96
N LEU A 71 15.87 -5.35 17.18
CA LEU A 71 14.78 -5.43 18.16
C LEU A 71 14.42 -4.09 18.81
N LEU A 72 15.11 -3.00 18.48
CA LEU A 72 14.68 -1.65 18.85
C LEU A 72 13.35 -1.27 18.18
N CYS A 73 13.12 -1.73 16.97
CA CYS A 73 11.96 -1.39 16.15
C CYS A 73 11.08 -2.60 15.84
N HIS A 74 11.62 -3.80 15.85
CA HIS A 74 10.94 -5.04 15.51
C HIS A 74 10.87 -5.98 16.72
N SER A 75 9.83 -6.83 16.77
CA SER A 75 9.85 -7.99 17.65
C SER A 75 10.58 -9.15 16.96
N LYS A 76 11.17 -10.07 17.75
CA LYS A 76 11.70 -11.32 17.19
C LYS A 76 10.67 -12.05 16.35
N GLY A 77 9.41 -12.14 16.83
CA GLY A 77 8.33 -12.80 16.10
C GLY A 77 8.03 -12.16 14.75
N MET A 78 8.19 -10.84 14.60
CA MET A 78 8.03 -10.17 13.31
C MET A 78 9.12 -10.59 12.31
N ILE A 79 10.34 -10.82 12.79
CA ILE A 79 11.43 -11.30 11.94
C ILE A 79 11.21 -12.79 11.60
N ASP A 80 10.86 -13.62 12.58
CA ASP A 80 10.64 -15.06 12.41
C ASP A 80 9.46 -15.40 11.47
N THR A 81 8.49 -14.52 11.32
CA THR A 81 7.28 -14.75 10.49
C THR A 81 7.39 -14.18 9.09
N GLN A 82 8.56 -13.73 8.67
CA GLN A 82 8.77 -13.33 7.29
C GLN A 82 8.63 -14.52 6.34
N PRO A 83 8.20 -14.31 5.10
CA PRO A 83 8.25 -15.38 4.09
C PRO A 83 9.69 -15.87 3.90
N PRO A 84 9.91 -17.13 3.55
CA PRO A 84 11.25 -17.65 3.30
C PRO A 84 11.97 -16.80 2.24
N LEU A 85 13.06 -16.15 2.63
CA LEU A 85 13.86 -15.30 1.77
C LEU A 85 15.22 -15.94 1.47
N THR A 86 15.77 -15.64 0.30
CA THR A 86 17.15 -16.00 -0.02
C THR A 86 18.12 -15.09 0.73
N LEU A 87 19.37 -15.53 0.88
CA LEU A 87 20.42 -14.70 1.49
C LEU A 87 20.56 -13.33 0.81
N GLU A 88 20.47 -13.28 -0.51
CA GLU A 88 20.56 -12.03 -1.25
C GLU A 88 19.35 -11.11 -0.99
N SER A 89 18.17 -11.67 -0.80
CA SER A 89 16.99 -10.91 -0.41
C SER A 89 17.11 -10.38 1.01
N TRP A 90 17.59 -11.20 1.95
CA TRP A 90 17.87 -10.76 3.31
C TRP A 90 18.92 -9.64 3.36
N LYS A 91 20.00 -9.73 2.59
CA LYS A 91 20.98 -8.64 2.49
C LYS A 91 20.35 -7.32 2.04
N LYS A 92 19.47 -7.37 1.03
CA LYS A 92 18.76 -6.17 0.54
C LYS A 92 17.84 -5.59 1.61
N GLU A 93 17.11 -6.43 2.34
CA GLU A 93 16.22 -5.98 3.41
C GLU A 93 17.01 -5.37 4.57
N VAL A 94 18.08 -6.00 5.01
CA VAL A 94 18.96 -5.47 6.07
C VAL A 94 19.63 -4.15 5.62
N ASP A 95 20.08 -4.05 4.38
CA ASP A 95 20.65 -2.80 3.86
C ASP A 95 19.61 -1.70 3.75
N LYS A 96 18.37 -2.03 3.40
CA LYS A 96 17.25 -1.09 3.41
C LYS A 96 16.96 -0.56 4.80
N MET A 97 16.99 -1.40 5.85
CA MET A 97 16.84 -0.95 7.23
C MET A 97 17.91 0.07 7.60
N ARG A 98 19.16 -0.16 7.18
CA ARG A 98 20.28 0.75 7.40
C ARG A 98 20.11 2.07 6.63
N THR A 99 19.84 2.00 5.33
CA THR A 99 19.91 3.15 4.42
C THR A 99 18.64 3.99 4.40
N ALA A 100 17.47 3.35 4.49
CA ALA A 100 16.18 4.03 4.40
C ALA A 100 15.53 4.31 5.77
N TYR A 101 15.78 3.46 6.76
CA TYR A 101 15.14 3.57 8.07
C TYR A 101 16.09 3.95 9.20
N GLY A 102 17.37 4.16 8.91
CA GLY A 102 18.34 4.68 9.88
C GLY A 102 18.75 3.68 10.96
N CYS A 103 18.65 2.38 10.70
CA CYS A 103 19.18 1.36 11.61
C CYS A 103 20.68 1.60 11.82
N PRO A 104 21.20 1.65 13.07
CA PRO A 104 22.59 1.96 13.38
C PRO A 104 23.55 0.80 13.08
N LEU A 105 23.38 0.18 11.92
CA LEU A 105 24.18 -0.94 11.43
C LEU A 105 25.26 -0.43 10.48
N ARG A 106 26.49 -0.93 10.62
CA ARG A 106 27.57 -0.65 9.66
C ARG A 106 27.37 -1.45 8.36
N ALA A 107 27.85 -0.91 7.25
CA ALA A 107 27.70 -1.55 5.95
C ALA A 107 28.39 -2.93 5.86
N ASP A 108 29.52 -3.09 6.54
CA ASP A 108 30.28 -4.35 6.60
C ASP A 108 29.54 -5.45 7.40
N GLN A 109 28.66 -5.09 8.31
CA GLN A 109 27.88 -6.03 9.14
C GLN A 109 26.63 -6.57 8.42
N THR A 110 26.19 -5.94 7.32
CA THR A 110 24.95 -6.30 6.61
C THR A 110 24.90 -7.78 6.19
N SER A 111 25.99 -8.30 5.67
CA SER A 111 26.07 -9.70 5.20
C SER A 111 26.01 -10.71 6.32
N ASP A 112 26.65 -10.45 7.44
CA ASP A 112 26.70 -11.37 8.58
C ASP A 112 25.37 -11.39 9.31
N VAL A 113 24.75 -10.22 9.52
CA VAL A 113 23.41 -10.09 10.06
C VAL A 113 22.37 -10.82 9.18
N ALA A 114 22.41 -10.62 7.86
CA ALA A 114 21.50 -11.30 6.94
C ALA A 114 21.65 -12.82 6.98
N ARG A 115 22.90 -13.32 7.08
CA ARG A 115 23.17 -14.75 7.21
C ARG A 115 22.67 -15.30 8.54
N PHE A 116 22.87 -14.56 9.62
CA PHE A 116 22.36 -14.95 10.94
C PHE A 116 20.82 -15.06 10.93
N ILE A 117 20.11 -14.08 10.39
CA ILE A 117 18.64 -14.09 10.32
C ILE A 117 18.16 -15.29 9.49
N LEU A 118 18.76 -15.55 8.33
CA LEU A 118 18.43 -16.71 7.50
C LEU A 118 18.60 -18.05 8.24
N HIS A 119 19.65 -18.20 9.03
CA HIS A 119 19.85 -19.41 9.84
C HIS A 119 18.82 -19.51 10.98
N ALA A 120 18.51 -18.41 11.63
CA ALA A 120 17.52 -18.38 12.70
C ALA A 120 16.11 -18.69 12.20
N GLU A 121 15.77 -18.23 10.99
CA GLU A 121 14.50 -18.53 10.31
C GLU A 121 14.39 -20.04 10.03
N ASN A 122 15.42 -20.64 9.44
CA ASN A 122 15.45 -22.08 9.14
C ASN A 122 15.36 -22.95 10.40
N ALA A 123 15.94 -22.52 11.51
CA ALA A 123 15.86 -23.23 12.79
C ALA A 123 14.48 -23.11 13.46
N SER A 124 13.70 -22.08 13.10
CA SER A 124 12.36 -21.82 13.64
C SER A 124 11.26 -22.44 12.78
N ALA A 125 11.57 -22.93 11.58
CA ALA A 125 10.62 -23.55 10.68
C ALA A 125 10.09 -24.87 11.27
N PRO A 126 8.77 -25.14 11.24
CA PRO A 126 8.22 -26.42 11.71
C PRO A 126 8.72 -27.55 10.80
N GLY A 127 9.67 -28.34 11.29
CA GLY A 127 10.28 -29.47 10.58
C GLY A 127 11.81 -29.48 10.52
N GLY A 128 12.48 -28.56 11.20
CA GLY A 128 13.93 -28.50 11.34
C GLY A 128 14.41 -29.22 12.61
N ASP A 129 14.16 -30.53 12.72
CA ASP A 129 14.80 -31.45 13.67
C ASP A 129 15.83 -32.30 12.96
#